data_2450c36255692a6276cd4ae9c12670a5
#
_entry.id   2450c36255692a6276cd4ae9c12670a5
#
_cell.length_a   1.000
_cell.length_b   1.000
_cell.length_c   1.000
_cell.angle_alpha   90.00
_cell.angle_beta   90.00
_cell.angle_gamma   90.00
#
_symmetry.space_group_name_H-M   'P 1'
#
loop_
_entity.id
_entity.type
_entity.pdbx_description
1 polymer ?
#
loop_
_entity_poly.entity_id
_entity_poly.type
_entity_poly.pdbx_seq_one_letter_code
_entity_poly.pdbx_strand_id
1 'polypeptide(L)'
;MHSNLWLNPKPGTDSALAMSMVQVMLKENLYKPDYIKEQTDLPFLVRTDTKEFLRREDLSLYGLLAVADNVYYMWDETTNSIVQAPGTGRADKPFGRDRRKYGTLELGDIKPSLEGRWIANTLDGEVEVTTVFELLKEECENYTPQMASEITGVSPKVIEQTARVFADAQPGMIYAGYASCKWLHGDLLQRAMLLMLALTGSTGKEGGGLQIANSPNARGMTQFGFSDVGPAFRLISGTTWDYDHADMKELNSKIYGNELAEKFDRYYKKSIEEDWFPDYSQNGWKMGIFAGNNGANWRASGSTWRKTAFEELETIVSLAPDMGVTSLFSDYVLPIAHHYERNDLMLQSRVPYLQVLTEAVSPLGEAVDDWEANRRLAEAISRRAKERGIKPVQDAVDGRTIRRDYTKTLDLYTMDGRVNDSKDVAQFIINASHGIPKISFEELSQKGIVKVEGVDNTMWDKDESPYHNEIVKSVQKKLPYETFTGRQQFYIDHEWFIEFGETLPTFKEPLEIEG
;
A
#
# COMPACT_ATOMS: atom_id res chain seq x y z
N MET A 1 21.58 -19.37 10.31
CA MET A 1 21.49 -18.11 9.57
C MET A 1 22.15 -18.30 8.23
N HIS A 2 21.51 -17.91 7.12
CA HIS A 2 21.99 -18.18 5.75
C HIS A 2 22.43 -16.92 5.01
N SER A 3 22.51 -15.76 5.73
CA SER A 3 22.97 -14.49 5.17
C SER A 3 24.50 -14.36 5.26
N ASN A 4 25.10 -13.75 4.24
CA ASN A 4 26.53 -13.44 4.19
C ASN A 4 26.88 -12.24 5.10
N LEU A 5 25.97 -11.27 5.19
CA LEU A 5 26.04 -10.11 6.07
C LEU A 5 24.73 -10.00 6.86
N TRP A 6 24.85 -9.74 8.14
CA TRP A 6 23.70 -9.52 9.01
C TRP A 6 23.82 -8.15 9.66
N LEU A 7 22.86 -7.30 9.36
CA LEU A 7 22.70 -6.00 10.01
C LEU A 7 21.54 -6.14 11.00
N ASN A 8 21.73 -5.64 12.20
CA ASN A 8 20.75 -5.69 13.27
C ASN A 8 20.52 -4.27 13.80
N PRO A 9 19.79 -3.43 13.06
CA PRO A 9 19.45 -2.09 13.53
C PRO A 9 18.52 -2.17 14.74
N LYS A 10 18.53 -1.14 15.58
CA LYS A 10 17.51 -0.95 16.60
C LYS A 10 16.14 -0.91 15.92
N PRO A 11 15.09 -1.49 16.53
CA PRO A 11 13.73 -1.47 15.94
C PRO A 11 13.31 -0.04 15.55
N GLY A 12 12.74 0.10 14.34
CA GLY A 12 12.25 1.38 13.83
C GLY A 12 13.31 2.33 13.25
N THR A 13 14.61 1.96 13.28
CA THR A 13 15.69 2.80 12.74
C THR A 13 16.17 2.39 11.34
N ASP A 14 15.46 1.48 10.69
CA ASP A 14 15.82 0.92 9.38
C ASP A 14 15.90 1.99 8.28
N SER A 15 15.07 3.04 8.34
CA SER A 15 15.13 4.15 7.38
C SER A 15 16.43 4.95 7.49
N ALA A 16 16.97 5.17 8.70
CA ALA A 16 18.27 5.80 8.87
C ALA A 16 19.39 4.92 8.28
N LEU A 17 19.30 3.60 8.45
CA LEU A 17 20.23 2.65 7.82
C LEU A 17 20.16 2.74 6.29
N ALA A 18 18.97 2.70 5.71
CA ALA A 18 18.77 2.79 4.27
C ALA A 18 19.28 4.13 3.70
N MET A 19 18.96 5.25 4.37
CA MET A 19 19.45 6.58 3.96
C MET A 19 20.96 6.70 4.06
N SER A 20 21.59 6.06 5.05
CA SER A 20 23.04 6.01 5.12
C SER A 20 23.66 5.21 3.97
N MET A 21 23.03 4.12 3.55
CA MET A 21 23.47 3.40 2.36
C MET A 21 23.31 4.26 1.09
N VAL A 22 22.23 5.04 0.99
CA VAL A 22 22.05 6.05 -0.08
C VAL A 22 23.18 7.08 -0.04
N GLN A 23 23.52 7.60 1.14
CA GLN A 23 24.62 8.56 1.29
C GLN A 23 25.95 8.01 0.77
N VAL A 24 26.29 6.76 1.11
CA VAL A 24 27.50 6.11 0.59
C VAL A 24 27.44 5.99 -0.95
N MET A 25 26.29 5.60 -1.50
CA MET A 25 26.10 5.46 -2.96
C MET A 25 26.30 6.81 -3.67
N LEU A 26 25.76 7.90 -3.12
CA LEU A 26 25.91 9.23 -3.70
C LEU A 26 27.34 9.73 -3.59
N LYS A 27 27.95 9.61 -2.41
CA LYS A 27 29.31 10.06 -2.15
C LYS A 27 30.38 9.36 -2.99
N GLU A 28 30.20 8.06 -3.23
CA GLU A 28 31.14 7.24 -4.01
C GLU A 28 30.74 7.10 -5.49
N ASN A 29 29.71 7.81 -5.93
CA ASN A 29 29.17 7.75 -7.30
C ASN A 29 28.78 6.33 -7.74
N LEU A 30 28.20 5.54 -6.83
CA LEU A 30 27.77 4.16 -7.08
C LEU A 30 26.36 4.07 -7.67
N TYR A 31 25.91 5.05 -8.41
CA TYR A 31 24.59 5.11 -9.02
C TYR A 31 24.68 5.08 -10.56
N LYS A 32 23.53 4.90 -11.21
CA LYS A 32 23.41 4.83 -12.68
C LYS A 32 22.81 6.13 -13.23
N PRO A 33 23.63 7.11 -13.67
CA PRO A 33 23.16 8.43 -14.08
C PRO A 33 22.08 8.38 -15.19
N ASP A 34 22.29 7.57 -16.22
CA ASP A 34 21.36 7.48 -17.36
C ASP A 34 19.99 6.96 -16.92
N TYR A 35 19.97 5.98 -16.01
CA TYR A 35 18.74 5.43 -15.48
C TYR A 35 17.98 6.48 -14.65
N ILE A 36 18.64 7.12 -13.69
CA ILE A 36 17.98 8.09 -12.80
C ILE A 36 17.51 9.34 -13.55
N LYS A 37 18.26 9.79 -14.56
CA LYS A 37 17.88 10.93 -15.41
C LYS A 37 16.60 10.68 -16.20
N GLU A 38 16.40 9.46 -16.67
CA GLU A 38 15.23 9.09 -17.47
C GLU A 38 14.07 8.60 -16.62
N GLN A 39 14.31 7.74 -15.60
CA GLN A 39 13.29 6.95 -14.95
C GLN A 39 12.78 7.55 -13.62
N THR A 40 13.44 8.59 -13.11
CA THR A 40 13.11 9.19 -11.82
C THR A 40 12.83 10.69 -11.92
N ASP A 41 12.23 11.27 -10.89
CA ASP A 41 12.06 12.71 -10.73
C ASP A 41 13.30 13.44 -10.19
N LEU A 42 14.41 12.72 -9.97
CA LEU A 42 15.64 13.30 -9.43
C LEU A 42 16.20 14.48 -10.24
N PRO A 43 16.10 14.54 -11.59
CA PRO A 43 16.52 15.72 -12.37
C PRO A 43 15.47 16.83 -12.45
N PHE A 44 14.29 16.69 -11.82
CA PHE A 44 13.24 17.70 -11.89
C PHE A 44 13.57 18.91 -11.02
N LEU A 45 13.14 20.08 -11.50
CA LEU A 45 13.38 21.35 -10.83
C LEU A 45 12.35 21.61 -9.75
N VAL A 46 12.84 22.03 -8.59
CA VAL A 46 12.08 22.42 -7.40
C VAL A 46 12.38 23.88 -7.10
N ARG A 47 11.37 24.66 -6.80
CA ARG A 47 11.49 26.05 -6.33
C ARG A 47 12.04 26.05 -4.90
N THR A 48 13.05 26.86 -4.63
CA THR A 48 13.68 26.90 -3.29
C THR A 48 12.83 27.70 -2.28
N ASP A 49 11.98 28.60 -2.76
CA ASP A 49 11.12 29.45 -1.94
C ASP A 49 9.88 28.70 -1.41
N THR A 50 9.15 27.98 -2.28
CA THR A 50 7.93 27.26 -1.90
C THR A 50 8.16 25.78 -1.59
N LYS A 51 9.29 25.22 -2.01
CA LYS A 51 9.59 23.78 -1.99
C LYS A 51 8.64 22.94 -2.84
N GLU A 52 8.00 23.56 -3.82
CA GLU A 52 7.16 22.88 -4.81
C GLU A 52 7.95 22.65 -6.09
N PHE A 53 7.54 21.66 -6.89
CA PHE A 53 8.11 21.51 -8.23
C PHE A 53 7.83 22.75 -9.08
N LEU A 54 8.79 23.12 -9.91
CA LEU A 54 8.55 24.11 -10.96
C LEU A 54 7.55 23.55 -11.97
N ARG A 55 6.40 24.21 -12.12
CA ARG A 55 5.29 23.79 -12.98
C ARG A 55 5.00 24.79 -14.10
N ARG A 56 4.12 24.40 -15.04
CA ARG A 56 3.71 25.27 -16.15
C ARG A 56 3.02 26.56 -15.67
N GLU A 57 2.23 26.48 -14.62
CA GLU A 57 1.55 27.61 -14.01
C GLU A 57 2.51 28.67 -13.48
N ASP A 58 3.71 28.26 -13.06
CA ASP A 58 4.74 29.21 -12.64
C ASP A 58 5.32 30.00 -13.81
N LEU A 59 5.39 29.39 -14.99
CA LEU A 59 6.14 29.92 -16.13
C LEU A 59 5.28 30.70 -17.13
N SER A 60 3.94 30.57 -17.10
CA SER A 60 3.08 31.27 -18.06
C SER A 60 1.64 31.43 -17.60
N LEU A 61 1.01 32.54 -18.00
CA LEU A 61 -0.44 32.80 -17.82
C LEU A 61 -1.32 31.73 -18.48
N TYR A 62 -0.83 31.07 -19.51
CA TYR A 62 -1.51 29.92 -20.14
C TYR A 62 -1.64 28.73 -19.19
N GLY A 63 -0.69 28.54 -18.29
CA GLY A 63 -0.72 27.52 -17.27
C GLY A 63 -1.83 27.73 -16.25
N LEU A 64 -2.15 28.97 -15.92
CA LEU A 64 -3.25 29.31 -15.00
C LEU A 64 -4.65 28.99 -15.55
N LEU A 65 -4.78 28.85 -16.86
CA LEU A 65 -6.03 28.51 -17.56
C LEU A 65 -6.16 27.02 -17.83
N ALA A 66 -5.08 26.27 -17.71
CA ALA A 66 -5.06 24.82 -17.91
C ALA A 66 -5.42 24.10 -16.61
N VAL A 67 -6.49 23.33 -16.62
CA VAL A 67 -6.93 22.55 -15.46
C VAL A 67 -5.85 21.53 -15.10
N ALA A 68 -5.23 21.68 -13.92
CA ALA A 68 -4.34 20.73 -13.26
C ALA A 68 -3.34 20.03 -14.20
N ASP A 69 -2.45 20.79 -14.80
CA ASP A 69 -1.48 20.28 -15.78
C ASP A 69 -0.17 19.90 -15.07
N ASN A 70 -0.01 18.65 -14.73
CA ASN A 70 1.20 18.12 -14.10
C ASN A 70 2.38 18.08 -15.10
N VAL A 71 2.77 19.24 -15.59
CA VAL A 71 3.96 19.44 -16.42
C VAL A 71 5.11 19.87 -15.55
N TYR A 72 6.20 19.14 -15.62
CA TYR A 72 7.42 19.34 -14.84
C TYR A 72 8.59 19.70 -15.75
N TYR A 73 9.62 20.27 -15.17
CA TYR A 73 10.75 20.83 -15.90
C TYR A 73 12.08 20.28 -15.41
N MET A 74 13.05 20.28 -16.34
CA MET A 74 14.45 19.90 -16.12
C MET A 74 15.35 21.03 -16.61
N TRP A 75 16.58 21.06 -16.11
CA TRP A 75 17.65 21.87 -16.71
C TRP A 75 18.37 21.05 -17.77
N ASP A 76 18.38 21.51 -19.01
CA ASP A 76 19.10 20.86 -20.10
C ASP A 76 20.50 21.47 -20.27
N GLU A 77 21.52 20.66 -20.06
CA GLU A 77 22.93 21.05 -20.22
C GLU A 77 23.30 21.39 -21.67
N THR A 78 22.55 20.86 -22.66
CA THR A 78 22.83 21.09 -24.08
C THR A 78 22.42 22.51 -24.50
N THR A 79 21.23 22.92 -24.11
CA THR A 79 20.68 24.23 -24.45
C THR A 79 20.93 25.27 -23.37
N ASN A 80 21.44 24.85 -22.21
CA ASN A 80 21.66 25.68 -21.02
C ASN A 80 20.37 26.43 -20.63
N SER A 81 19.24 25.72 -20.58
CA SER A 81 17.92 26.29 -20.33
C SER A 81 16.97 25.30 -19.66
N ILE A 82 15.88 25.83 -19.12
CA ILE A 82 14.77 25.07 -18.57
C ILE A 82 13.95 24.49 -19.73
N VAL A 83 13.77 23.15 -19.72
CA VAL A 83 12.99 22.43 -20.73
C VAL A 83 11.92 21.56 -20.07
N GLN A 84 10.82 21.34 -20.78
CA GLN A 84 9.77 20.43 -20.30
C GLN A 84 10.30 18.99 -20.25
N ALA A 85 10.04 18.32 -19.12
CA ALA A 85 10.38 16.91 -18.97
C ALA A 85 9.46 16.03 -19.84
N PRO A 86 10.00 15.12 -20.67
CA PRO A 86 9.19 14.19 -21.47
C PRO A 86 8.31 13.29 -20.60
N GLY A 87 7.14 12.89 -21.11
CA GLY A 87 6.21 12.00 -20.40
C GLY A 87 5.46 12.65 -19.24
N THR A 88 5.50 13.98 -19.11
CA THR A 88 4.73 14.78 -18.16
C THR A 88 3.53 15.45 -18.83
N GLY A 89 2.61 16.04 -18.07
CA GLY A 89 1.41 16.72 -18.60
C GLY A 89 0.13 15.91 -18.38
N ARG A 90 0.07 15.11 -17.33
CA ARG A 90 -1.14 14.38 -16.93
C ARG A 90 -2.13 15.34 -16.29
N ALA A 91 -3.15 15.72 -17.05
CA ALA A 91 -4.32 16.38 -16.48
C ALA A 91 -5.20 15.34 -15.75
N ASP A 92 -5.78 15.69 -14.66
CA ASP A 92 -6.99 15.16 -14.02
C ASP A 92 -7.01 13.72 -13.45
N LYS A 93 -6.14 12.77 -13.84
CA LYS A 93 -6.18 11.40 -13.29
C LYS A 93 -4.79 10.77 -13.17
N PRO A 94 -4.24 10.64 -11.95
CA PRO A 94 -2.96 9.96 -11.73
C PRO A 94 -2.99 8.48 -12.14
N PHE A 95 -4.18 7.87 -12.23
CA PHE A 95 -4.40 6.45 -12.50
C PHE A 95 -5.08 6.17 -13.86
N GLY A 96 -4.89 7.03 -14.86
CA GLY A 96 -5.43 6.81 -16.20
C GLY A 96 -4.79 5.61 -16.89
N ARG A 97 -5.60 4.66 -17.38
CA ARG A 97 -5.12 3.41 -18.02
C ARG A 97 -4.41 3.62 -19.36
N ASP A 98 -4.60 4.75 -20.04
CA ASP A 98 -3.96 5.01 -21.33
C ASP A 98 -2.77 5.97 -21.18
N ARG A 99 -1.63 5.39 -20.80
CA ARG A 99 -0.38 6.13 -20.62
C ARG A 99 0.22 6.66 -21.91
N ARG A 100 -0.17 6.10 -23.05
CA ARG A 100 0.37 6.48 -24.37
C ARG A 100 0.03 7.92 -24.77
N LYS A 101 -1.01 8.50 -24.17
CA LYS A 101 -1.39 9.91 -24.39
C LYS A 101 -0.34 10.93 -23.94
N TYR A 102 0.55 10.53 -23.03
CA TYR A 102 1.53 11.43 -22.41
C TYR A 102 2.94 11.30 -23.00
N GLY A 103 3.06 10.62 -24.13
CA GLY A 103 4.35 10.36 -24.75
C GLY A 103 5.16 9.28 -24.02
N THR A 104 6.46 9.34 -24.15
CA THR A 104 7.42 8.41 -23.53
C THR A 104 8.35 9.16 -22.57
N LEU A 105 9.10 8.39 -21.77
CA LEU A 105 10.14 8.92 -20.88
C LEU A 105 11.45 9.23 -21.62
N GLU A 106 11.53 8.90 -22.92
CA GLU A 106 12.74 9.10 -23.73
C GLU A 106 13.18 10.56 -23.71
N LEU A 107 14.42 10.77 -23.33
CA LEU A 107 14.99 12.11 -23.21
C LEU A 107 15.33 12.74 -24.57
N GLY A 108 15.52 11.92 -25.63
CA GLY A 108 15.97 12.39 -26.94
C GLY A 108 17.30 13.12 -26.84
N ASP A 109 17.34 14.37 -27.29
CA ASP A 109 18.55 15.22 -27.28
C ASP A 109 18.74 15.94 -25.91
N ILE A 110 17.78 15.84 -24.99
CA ILE A 110 17.85 16.49 -23.67
C ILE A 110 18.90 15.79 -22.82
N LYS A 111 19.80 16.57 -22.23
CA LYS A 111 20.78 16.11 -21.23
C LYS A 111 20.48 16.74 -19.88
N PRO A 112 19.60 16.11 -19.08
CA PRO A 112 19.23 16.69 -17.80
C PRO A 112 20.44 16.80 -16.86
N SER A 113 20.58 17.95 -16.21
CA SER A 113 21.50 18.07 -15.09
C SER A 113 20.93 17.37 -13.86
N LEU A 114 21.79 16.75 -13.06
CA LEU A 114 21.43 16.22 -11.75
C LEU A 114 21.76 17.22 -10.63
N GLU A 115 22.74 18.07 -10.83
CA GLU A 115 23.24 19.00 -9.81
C GLU A 115 23.23 20.43 -10.35
N GLY A 116 22.98 21.39 -9.45
CA GLY A 116 23.06 22.81 -9.77
C GLY A 116 21.88 23.62 -9.25
N ARG A 117 22.07 24.93 -9.32
CA ARG A 117 21.06 25.94 -8.95
C ARG A 117 20.98 26.97 -10.07
N TRP A 118 19.78 27.36 -10.43
CA TRP A 118 19.53 28.29 -11.54
C TRP A 118 18.43 29.27 -11.18
N ILE A 119 18.33 30.35 -11.93
CA ILE A 119 17.23 31.31 -11.79
C ILE A 119 16.18 31.01 -12.87
N ALA A 120 14.97 30.74 -12.46
CA ALA A 120 13.79 30.64 -13.30
C ALA A 120 13.04 31.97 -13.32
N ASN A 121 12.67 32.44 -14.52
CA ASN A 121 11.76 33.58 -14.67
C ASN A 121 10.32 33.08 -14.56
N THR A 122 9.70 33.32 -13.43
CA THR A 122 8.32 32.90 -13.15
C THR A 122 7.36 34.07 -13.20
N LEU A 123 6.06 33.81 -13.10
CA LEU A 123 5.04 34.86 -13.00
C LEU A 123 5.17 35.69 -11.71
N ASP A 124 5.78 35.12 -10.68
CA ASP A 124 6.04 35.78 -9.40
C ASP A 124 7.37 36.57 -9.40
N GLY A 125 8.14 36.49 -10.49
CA GLY A 125 9.46 37.09 -10.62
C GLY A 125 10.58 36.04 -10.78
N GLU A 126 11.81 36.46 -10.52
CA GLU A 126 12.96 35.57 -10.55
C GLU A 126 12.99 34.70 -9.28
N VAL A 127 12.99 33.39 -9.47
CA VAL A 127 13.01 32.38 -8.39
C VAL A 127 14.18 31.44 -8.59
N GLU A 128 14.92 31.16 -7.53
CA GLU A 128 15.94 30.10 -7.57
C GLU A 128 15.28 28.73 -7.62
N VAL A 129 15.79 27.87 -8.51
CA VAL A 129 15.38 26.47 -8.64
C VAL A 129 16.59 25.55 -8.54
N THR A 130 16.37 24.36 -8.02
CA THR A 130 17.40 23.31 -7.92
C THR A 130 16.80 21.96 -8.30
N THR A 131 17.62 20.93 -8.47
CA THR A 131 17.13 19.58 -8.77
C THR A 131 16.74 18.84 -7.50
N VAL A 132 15.83 17.88 -7.63
CA VAL A 132 15.53 16.94 -6.54
C VAL A 132 16.80 16.19 -6.09
N PHE A 133 17.70 15.86 -7.02
CA PHE A 133 18.97 15.18 -6.72
C PHE A 133 19.90 16.02 -5.82
N GLU A 134 19.98 17.32 -6.07
CA GLU A 134 20.76 18.24 -5.21
C GLU A 134 20.17 18.28 -3.79
N LEU A 135 18.83 18.41 -3.67
CA LEU A 135 18.14 18.37 -2.38
C LEU A 135 18.35 17.02 -1.67
N LEU A 136 18.36 15.91 -2.42
CA LEU A 136 18.65 14.59 -1.88
C LEU A 136 20.08 14.50 -1.33
N LYS A 137 21.05 15.08 -2.02
CA LYS A 137 22.45 15.12 -1.52
C LYS A 137 22.53 15.90 -0.21
N GLU A 138 21.86 17.06 -0.15
CA GLU A 138 21.80 17.88 1.06
C GLU A 138 21.16 17.11 2.22
N GLU A 139 20.03 16.43 1.99
CA GLU A 139 19.37 15.60 2.98
C GLU A 139 20.27 14.45 3.47
N CYS A 140 21.00 13.81 2.57
CA CYS A 140 21.88 12.70 2.90
C CYS A 140 23.09 13.08 3.75
N GLU A 141 23.44 14.35 3.88
CA GLU A 141 24.50 14.80 4.79
C GLU A 141 24.19 14.47 6.25
N ASN A 142 22.90 14.32 6.59
CA ASN A 142 22.43 13.92 7.92
C ASN A 142 22.59 12.41 8.19
N TYR A 143 22.99 11.61 7.19
CA TYR A 143 23.03 10.15 7.28
C TYR A 143 24.39 9.56 6.95
N THR A 144 25.46 10.20 7.37
CA THR A 144 26.78 9.57 7.25
C THR A 144 26.81 8.22 7.98
N PRO A 145 27.63 7.24 7.55
CA PRO A 145 27.74 5.95 8.25
C PRO A 145 27.99 6.06 9.74
N GLN A 146 28.71 7.10 10.17
CA GLN A 146 28.96 7.37 11.59
C GLN A 146 27.68 7.81 12.31
N MET A 147 26.94 8.78 11.75
CA MET A 147 25.69 9.27 12.35
C MET A 147 24.63 8.17 12.38
N ALA A 148 24.48 7.43 11.29
CA ALA A 148 23.56 6.30 11.23
C ALA A 148 23.93 5.17 12.21
N SER A 149 25.21 4.97 12.48
CA SER A 149 25.68 4.03 13.50
C SER A 149 25.22 4.42 14.91
N GLU A 150 25.20 5.67 15.24
CA GLU A 150 24.72 6.19 16.53
C GLU A 150 23.21 5.94 16.69
N ILE A 151 22.44 6.16 15.61
CA ILE A 151 21.00 5.91 15.58
C ILE A 151 20.70 4.41 15.64
N THR A 152 21.29 3.64 14.74
CA THR A 152 20.90 2.24 14.46
C THR A 152 21.63 1.21 15.31
N GLY A 153 22.82 1.54 15.82
CA GLY A 153 23.72 0.59 16.48
C GLY A 153 24.52 -0.30 15.50
N VAL A 154 24.34 -0.13 14.18
CA VAL A 154 25.08 -0.89 13.16
C VAL A 154 26.44 -0.23 12.91
N SER A 155 27.52 -1.03 12.85
CA SER A 155 28.88 -0.51 12.62
C SER A 155 28.98 0.27 11.29
N PRO A 156 29.63 1.45 11.26
CA PRO A 156 29.82 2.24 10.04
C PRO A 156 30.46 1.44 8.90
N LYS A 157 31.46 0.61 9.21
CA LYS A 157 32.12 -0.25 8.23
C LYS A 157 31.17 -1.26 7.58
N VAL A 158 30.24 -1.81 8.35
CA VAL A 158 29.25 -2.77 7.83
C VAL A 158 28.24 -2.04 6.95
N ILE A 159 27.83 -0.82 7.32
CA ILE A 159 26.93 0.02 6.49
C ILE A 159 27.60 0.30 5.14
N GLU A 160 28.82 0.80 5.13
CA GLU A 160 29.58 1.09 3.91
C GLU A 160 29.76 -0.16 3.04
N GLN A 161 30.17 -1.28 3.66
CA GLN A 161 30.35 -2.54 2.93
C GLN A 161 29.05 -2.99 2.30
N THR A 162 27.93 -2.92 3.04
CA THR A 162 26.62 -3.33 2.54
C THR A 162 26.15 -2.45 1.38
N ALA A 163 26.35 -1.12 1.48
CA ALA A 163 26.02 -0.18 0.43
C ALA A 163 26.78 -0.50 -0.87
N ARG A 164 28.09 -0.76 -0.77
CA ARG A 164 28.92 -1.13 -1.95
C ARG A 164 28.49 -2.46 -2.55
N VAL A 165 28.26 -3.49 -1.73
CA VAL A 165 27.79 -4.81 -2.20
C VAL A 165 26.41 -4.68 -2.86
N PHE A 166 25.53 -3.88 -2.30
CA PHE A 166 24.20 -3.67 -2.88
C PHE A 166 24.29 -2.91 -4.23
N ALA A 167 25.12 -1.88 -4.30
CA ALA A 167 25.32 -1.10 -5.53
C ALA A 167 25.97 -1.93 -6.65
N ASP A 168 26.82 -2.89 -6.30
CA ASP A 168 27.48 -3.79 -7.24
C ASP A 168 26.56 -4.93 -7.73
N ALA A 169 25.51 -5.25 -6.98
CA ALA A 169 24.53 -6.25 -7.38
C ALA A 169 23.70 -5.76 -8.58
N GLN A 170 23.73 -6.52 -9.70
CA GLN A 170 23.07 -6.13 -10.94
C GLN A 170 22.25 -7.28 -11.55
N PRO A 171 20.92 -7.27 -11.37
CA PRO A 171 20.13 -6.33 -10.57
C PRO A 171 20.12 -6.67 -9.08
N GLY A 172 20.00 -5.65 -8.23
CA GLY A 172 19.72 -5.83 -6.81
C GLY A 172 18.23 -6.02 -6.51
N MET A 173 17.90 -6.81 -5.49
CA MET A 173 16.53 -7.00 -5.02
C MET A 173 16.46 -6.77 -3.51
N ILE A 174 15.39 -6.12 -3.08
CA ILE A 174 15.03 -5.99 -1.66
C ILE A 174 13.76 -6.81 -1.42
N TYR A 175 13.82 -7.76 -0.50
CA TYR A 175 12.68 -8.54 -0.04
C TYR A 175 12.27 -8.04 1.35
N ALA A 176 11.23 -7.18 1.39
CA ALA A 176 10.77 -6.55 2.62
C ALA A 176 9.64 -7.35 3.28
N GLY A 177 9.64 -7.37 4.60
CA GLY A 177 8.53 -7.91 5.37
C GLY A 177 7.38 -6.91 5.51
N TYR A 178 6.17 -7.40 5.78
CA TYR A 178 5.00 -6.53 6.04
C TYR A 178 5.21 -5.60 7.24
N ALA A 179 6.02 -5.99 8.21
CA ALA A 179 6.31 -5.17 9.38
C ALA A 179 7.08 -3.89 9.04
N SER A 180 7.79 -3.84 7.91
CA SER A 180 8.60 -2.70 7.51
C SER A 180 7.82 -1.38 7.37
N CYS A 181 6.50 -1.45 7.17
CA CYS A 181 5.63 -0.26 7.06
C CYS A 181 4.61 -0.13 8.20
N LYS A 182 4.73 -0.93 9.26
CA LYS A 182 3.77 -0.93 10.38
C LYS A 182 4.13 0.02 11.52
N TRP A 183 5.30 0.65 11.44
CA TRP A 183 5.77 1.66 12.38
C TRP A 183 5.21 3.04 12.01
N LEU A 184 5.13 3.93 12.98
CA LEU A 184 4.98 5.35 12.67
C LEU A 184 6.16 5.77 11.77
N HIS A 185 5.88 6.46 10.67
CA HIS A 185 6.86 6.80 9.62
C HIS A 185 7.46 5.60 8.86
N GLY A 186 6.80 4.43 8.89
CA GLY A 186 7.28 3.23 8.19
C GLY A 186 7.29 3.35 6.65
N ASP A 187 6.51 4.28 6.09
CA ASP A 187 6.53 4.65 4.68
C ASP A 187 7.89 5.25 4.26
N LEU A 188 8.56 5.99 5.14
CA LEU A 188 9.88 6.57 4.88
C LEU A 188 10.93 5.49 4.59
N LEU A 189 10.89 4.36 5.31
CA LEU A 189 11.75 3.21 5.02
C LEU A 189 11.48 2.66 3.62
N GLN A 190 10.22 2.49 3.23
CA GLN A 190 9.90 1.96 1.91
C GLN A 190 10.32 2.91 0.79
N ARG A 191 10.15 4.21 0.99
CA ARG A 191 10.64 5.23 0.06
C ARG A 191 12.16 5.20 -0.08
N ALA A 192 12.91 5.01 1.01
CA ALA A 192 14.36 4.86 0.99
C ALA A 192 14.80 3.57 0.28
N MET A 193 14.12 2.44 0.50
CA MET A 193 14.38 1.18 -0.22
C MET A 193 14.18 1.32 -1.74
N LEU A 194 13.10 1.98 -2.15
CA LEU A 194 12.83 2.25 -3.57
C LEU A 194 13.89 3.17 -4.18
N LEU A 195 14.36 4.17 -3.41
CA LEU A 195 15.42 5.07 -3.84
C LEU A 195 16.75 4.31 -4.06
N MET A 196 17.14 3.41 -3.15
CA MET A 196 18.32 2.56 -3.34
C MET A 196 18.25 1.74 -4.64
N LEU A 197 17.09 1.16 -4.93
CA LEU A 197 16.87 0.38 -6.15
C LEU A 197 16.88 1.25 -7.41
N ALA A 198 16.36 2.46 -7.33
CA ALA A 198 16.37 3.41 -8.43
C ALA A 198 17.80 3.90 -8.72
N LEU A 199 18.57 4.25 -7.69
CA LEU A 199 19.96 4.67 -7.84
C LEU A 199 20.82 3.61 -8.55
N THR A 200 20.62 2.34 -8.22
CA THR A 200 21.33 1.22 -8.85
C THR A 200 20.73 0.79 -10.20
N GLY A 201 19.59 1.37 -10.60
CA GLY A 201 18.88 0.97 -11.82
C GLY A 201 18.38 -0.46 -11.79
N SER A 202 18.06 -0.97 -10.61
CA SER A 202 17.60 -2.36 -10.39
C SER A 202 16.09 -2.52 -10.55
N THR A 203 15.33 -1.42 -10.49
CA THR A 203 13.88 -1.44 -10.68
C THR A 203 13.50 -1.76 -12.12
N GLY A 204 12.51 -2.61 -12.32
CA GLY A 204 11.99 -2.98 -13.64
C GLY A 204 12.83 -4.01 -14.39
N LYS A 205 13.75 -4.69 -13.73
CA LYS A 205 14.59 -5.78 -14.27
C LYS A 205 14.23 -7.11 -13.62
N GLU A 206 14.35 -8.19 -14.38
CA GLU A 206 14.17 -9.55 -13.86
C GLU A 206 15.18 -9.82 -12.73
N GLY A 207 14.67 -10.32 -11.60
CA GLY A 207 15.47 -10.56 -10.39
C GLY A 207 15.79 -9.30 -9.57
N GLY A 208 15.30 -8.13 -9.98
CA GLY A 208 15.48 -6.86 -9.26
C GLY A 208 14.19 -6.30 -8.69
N GLY A 209 14.32 -5.18 -7.99
CA GLY A 209 13.18 -4.42 -7.46
C GLY A 209 12.80 -4.73 -6.03
N LEU A 210 11.73 -4.10 -5.56
CA LEU A 210 11.19 -4.28 -4.21
C LEU A 210 10.08 -5.33 -4.22
N GLN A 211 10.24 -6.34 -3.38
CA GLN A 211 9.28 -7.40 -3.17
C GLN A 211 8.72 -7.30 -1.76
N ILE A 212 7.47 -6.85 -1.60
CA ILE A 212 6.78 -6.80 -0.30
C ILE A 212 5.60 -7.76 -0.32
N ALA A 213 4.64 -7.49 -1.21
CA ALA A 213 3.43 -8.24 -1.39
C ALA A 213 2.97 -8.05 -2.84
N ASN A 214 3.02 -9.11 -3.62
CA ASN A 214 2.42 -9.12 -4.95
C ASN A 214 1.16 -9.95 -4.85
N SER A 215 0.02 -9.28 -4.91
CA SER A 215 -1.24 -9.99 -5.04
C SER A 215 -1.43 -10.31 -6.52
N PRO A 216 -1.28 -11.57 -6.93
CA PRO A 216 -1.79 -11.97 -8.22
C PRO A 216 -3.27 -11.59 -8.24
N ASN A 217 -3.73 -11.03 -9.34
CA ASN A 217 -5.08 -10.47 -9.40
C ASN A 217 -6.14 -11.59 -9.44
N ALA A 218 -6.39 -12.18 -8.29
CA ALA A 218 -7.47 -13.13 -8.11
C ALA A 218 -8.80 -12.38 -7.94
N ARG A 219 -9.24 -11.67 -8.98
CA ARG A 219 -10.50 -10.90 -8.97
C ARG A 219 -11.68 -11.75 -8.53
N GLY A 220 -11.69 -13.05 -8.83
CA GLY A 220 -12.70 -13.97 -8.35
C GLY A 220 -12.80 -14.04 -6.84
N MET A 221 -11.72 -13.90 -6.10
CA MET A 221 -11.74 -13.85 -4.63
C MET A 221 -12.40 -12.58 -4.11
N THR A 222 -12.20 -11.44 -4.75
CA THR A 222 -12.81 -10.17 -4.34
C THR A 222 -14.27 -10.05 -4.77
N GLN A 223 -14.67 -10.67 -5.88
CA GLN A 223 -16.03 -10.63 -6.38
C GLN A 223 -16.99 -11.52 -5.58
N PHE A 224 -16.51 -12.63 -5.04
CA PHE A 224 -17.35 -13.59 -4.33
C PHE A 224 -18.00 -13.04 -3.06
N GLY A 225 -17.34 -12.16 -2.35
CA GLY A 225 -17.82 -11.67 -1.05
C GLY A 225 -18.29 -10.21 -1.01
N PHE A 226 -18.30 -9.47 -2.13
CA PHE A 226 -18.36 -8.02 -2.07
C PHE A 226 -19.20 -7.34 -3.13
N SER A 227 -20.23 -8.02 -3.64
CA SER A 227 -21.10 -7.48 -4.67
C SER A 227 -21.81 -6.17 -4.26
N ASP A 228 -22.03 -5.95 -2.96
CA ASP A 228 -22.90 -4.90 -2.46
C ASP A 228 -22.22 -3.84 -1.59
N VAL A 229 -20.94 -4.01 -1.24
CA VAL A 229 -20.21 -3.05 -0.41
C VAL A 229 -18.81 -2.83 -0.98
N GLY A 230 -18.50 -1.61 -1.38
CA GLY A 230 -17.17 -1.26 -1.88
C GLY A 230 -16.05 -1.52 -0.87
N PRO A 231 -14.87 -1.96 -1.29
CA PRO A 231 -13.73 -2.19 -0.39
C PRO A 231 -13.35 -0.97 0.44
N ALA A 232 -13.47 0.23 -0.14
CA ALA A 232 -13.17 1.49 0.54
C ALA A 232 -14.08 1.74 1.74
N PHE A 233 -15.37 1.47 1.63
CA PHE A 233 -16.33 1.70 2.72
C PHE A 233 -15.94 0.94 4.00
N ARG A 234 -15.41 -0.25 3.89
CA ARG A 234 -15.02 -1.08 5.05
C ARG A 234 -13.75 -0.60 5.75
N LEU A 235 -12.73 -0.21 4.97
CA LEU A 235 -11.52 0.40 5.53
C LEU A 235 -11.85 1.72 6.23
N ILE A 236 -12.66 2.55 5.60
CA ILE A 236 -13.13 3.84 6.11
C ILE A 236 -13.88 3.65 7.44
N SER A 237 -14.82 2.70 7.49
CA SER A 237 -15.57 2.40 8.71
C SER A 237 -14.66 1.97 9.86
N GLY A 238 -13.68 1.09 9.59
CA GLY A 238 -12.71 0.68 10.61
C GLY A 238 -11.83 1.83 11.09
N THR A 239 -11.45 2.74 10.20
CA THR A 239 -10.58 3.89 10.53
C THR A 239 -11.26 4.85 11.51
N THR A 240 -12.52 5.22 11.25
CA THR A 240 -13.25 6.13 12.15
C THR A 240 -13.56 5.48 13.48
N TRP A 241 -13.92 4.20 13.50
CA TRP A 241 -14.08 3.44 14.72
C TRP A 241 -12.80 3.42 15.57
N ASP A 242 -11.65 3.17 14.94
CA ASP A 242 -10.36 3.16 15.61
C ASP A 242 -9.96 4.57 16.11
N TYR A 243 -10.27 5.63 15.37
CA TYR A 243 -9.98 7.00 15.80
C TYR A 243 -10.65 7.33 17.12
N ASP A 244 -11.94 7.00 17.26
CA ASP A 244 -12.71 7.29 18.44
C ASP A 244 -12.34 6.40 19.66
N HIS A 245 -11.94 5.14 19.41
CA HIS A 245 -11.75 4.15 20.48
C HIS A 245 -10.29 3.87 20.85
N ALA A 246 -9.32 4.45 20.16
CA ALA A 246 -7.89 4.27 20.42
C ALA A 246 -7.20 5.56 20.90
N ASP A 247 -7.95 6.53 21.40
CA ASP A 247 -7.43 7.82 21.88
C ASP A 247 -6.51 8.53 20.87
N MET A 248 -6.86 8.45 19.58
CA MET A 248 -6.01 8.94 18.50
C MET A 248 -5.75 10.45 18.60
N LYS A 249 -6.69 11.24 19.15
CA LYS A 249 -6.46 12.66 19.38
C LYS A 249 -5.37 12.91 20.41
N GLU A 250 -5.40 12.18 21.53
CA GLU A 250 -4.36 12.29 22.58
C GLU A 250 -3.02 11.80 22.06
N LEU A 251 -2.98 10.71 21.31
CA LEU A 251 -1.78 10.20 20.69
C LEU A 251 -1.19 11.22 19.73
N ASN A 252 -1.98 11.78 18.82
CA ASN A 252 -1.56 12.84 17.91
C ASN A 252 -1.01 14.06 18.66
N SER A 253 -1.62 14.42 19.79
CA SER A 253 -1.15 15.54 20.63
C SER A 253 0.25 15.27 21.21
N LYS A 254 0.52 14.05 21.62
CA LYS A 254 1.84 13.63 22.13
C LYS A 254 2.92 13.63 21.04
N ILE A 255 2.55 13.24 19.82
CA ILE A 255 3.49 13.11 18.69
C ILE A 255 3.74 14.46 18.02
N TYR A 256 2.67 15.17 17.68
CA TYR A 256 2.72 16.33 16.79
C TYR A 256 2.43 17.66 17.51
N GLY A 257 2.14 17.60 18.80
CA GLY A 257 1.73 18.77 19.59
C GLY A 257 0.22 19.08 19.45
N ASN A 258 -0.26 19.90 20.39
CA ASN A 258 -1.70 20.17 20.52
C ASN A 258 -2.30 20.87 19.30
N GLU A 259 -1.58 21.80 18.68
CA GLU A 259 -2.09 22.57 17.55
C GLU A 259 -2.43 21.68 16.35
N LEU A 260 -1.51 20.76 16.01
CA LEU A 260 -1.70 19.87 14.87
C LEU A 260 -2.71 18.76 15.20
N ALA A 261 -2.73 18.26 16.43
CA ALA A 261 -3.76 17.31 16.88
C ALA A 261 -5.18 17.91 16.80
N GLU A 262 -5.36 19.18 17.15
CA GLU A 262 -6.65 19.89 17.00
C GLU A 262 -6.99 20.09 15.51
N LYS A 263 -6.01 20.31 14.63
CA LYS A 263 -6.22 20.41 13.18
C LYS A 263 -6.72 19.07 12.63
N PHE A 264 -6.12 17.95 13.00
CA PHE A 264 -6.56 16.61 12.61
C PHE A 264 -7.96 16.27 13.13
N ASP A 265 -8.24 16.60 14.38
CA ASP A 265 -9.57 16.38 14.99
C ASP A 265 -10.66 17.18 14.27
N ARG A 266 -10.38 18.43 13.85
CA ARG A 266 -11.29 19.21 13.03
C ARG A 266 -11.53 18.58 11.66
N TYR A 267 -10.50 18.05 11.01
CA TYR A 267 -10.64 17.37 9.71
C TYR A 267 -11.42 16.07 9.84
N TYR A 268 -11.18 15.33 10.91
CA TYR A 268 -11.96 14.13 11.24
C TYR A 268 -13.46 14.47 11.39
N LYS A 269 -13.79 15.44 12.21
CA LYS A 269 -15.18 15.89 12.40
C LYS A 269 -15.82 16.40 11.11
N LYS A 270 -15.10 17.21 10.33
CA LYS A 270 -15.57 17.68 9.04
C LYS A 270 -15.84 16.53 8.07
N SER A 271 -15.03 15.48 8.07
CA SER A 271 -15.23 14.33 7.19
C SER A 271 -16.51 13.56 7.49
N ILE A 272 -16.96 13.55 8.75
CA ILE A 272 -18.23 12.98 9.17
C ILE A 272 -19.39 13.93 8.80
N GLU A 273 -19.24 15.23 9.05
CA GLU A 273 -20.25 16.25 8.72
C GLU A 273 -20.56 16.31 7.21
N GLU A 274 -19.56 16.03 6.37
CA GLU A 274 -19.68 16.03 4.90
C GLU A 274 -20.01 14.64 4.32
N ASP A 275 -20.36 13.66 5.13
CA ASP A 275 -20.70 12.28 4.73
C ASP A 275 -19.53 11.53 4.00
N TRP A 276 -18.27 11.91 4.23
CA TRP A 276 -17.13 11.17 3.70
C TRP A 276 -16.88 9.88 4.47
N PHE A 277 -17.20 9.90 5.77
CA PHE A 277 -17.11 8.77 6.68
C PHE A 277 -18.44 8.57 7.44
N PRO A 278 -18.83 7.34 7.76
CA PRO A 278 -20.05 7.09 8.50
C PRO A 278 -19.96 7.61 9.93
N ASP A 279 -21.05 8.23 10.37
CA ASP A 279 -21.22 8.67 11.76
C ASP A 279 -21.66 7.52 12.67
N TYR A 280 -20.79 7.09 13.58
CA TYR A 280 -21.13 6.06 14.58
C TYR A 280 -21.91 6.57 15.76
N SER A 281 -21.90 7.88 16.03
CA SER A 281 -22.54 8.45 17.23
C SER A 281 -24.05 8.25 17.25
N GLN A 282 -24.67 8.15 16.06
CA GLN A 282 -26.11 7.98 15.92
C GLN A 282 -26.56 6.51 15.84
N ASN A 283 -25.73 5.64 15.28
CA ASN A 283 -26.06 4.23 15.05
C ASN A 283 -24.83 3.34 15.27
N GLY A 284 -24.22 3.42 16.44
CA GLY A 284 -23.03 2.62 16.78
C GLY A 284 -23.18 1.13 16.47
N TRP A 285 -22.08 0.45 16.30
CA TRP A 285 -22.10 -0.97 16.04
C TRP A 285 -22.68 -1.74 17.22
N LYS A 286 -23.62 -2.63 16.93
CA LYS A 286 -24.32 -3.46 17.93
C LYS A 286 -23.68 -4.82 18.09
N MET A 287 -23.07 -5.33 17.01
CA MET A 287 -22.47 -6.65 17.00
C MET A 287 -21.11 -6.60 16.33
N GLY A 288 -20.11 -7.20 16.96
CA GLY A 288 -18.81 -7.50 16.40
C GLY A 288 -18.65 -8.99 16.08
N ILE A 289 -18.32 -9.33 14.84
CA ILE A 289 -17.98 -10.70 14.46
C ILE A 289 -16.51 -10.73 14.06
N PHE A 290 -15.69 -11.44 14.80
CA PHE A 290 -14.25 -11.56 14.62
C PHE A 290 -13.92 -12.92 14.02
N ALA A 291 -13.73 -12.97 12.71
CA ALA A 291 -13.36 -14.20 11.98
C ALA A 291 -11.87 -14.17 11.62
N GLY A 292 -11.10 -15.15 12.07
CA GLY A 292 -9.67 -15.24 11.84
C GLY A 292 -8.87 -14.04 12.35
N ASN A 293 -9.38 -13.36 13.37
CA ASN A 293 -8.87 -12.09 13.86
C ASN A 293 -8.78 -12.11 15.39
N ASN A 294 -7.61 -11.78 15.93
CA ASN A 294 -7.39 -11.59 17.35
C ASN A 294 -7.20 -10.09 17.68
N GLY A 295 -8.12 -9.24 17.21
CA GLY A 295 -8.04 -7.79 17.30
C GLY A 295 -7.85 -7.24 18.71
N ALA A 296 -8.43 -7.90 19.71
CA ALA A 296 -8.26 -7.54 21.12
C ALA A 296 -6.80 -7.66 21.61
N ASN A 297 -5.94 -8.38 20.88
CA ASN A 297 -4.52 -8.56 21.19
C ASN A 297 -3.59 -7.89 20.17
N TRP A 298 -3.97 -7.85 18.89
CA TRP A 298 -3.08 -7.39 17.82
C TRP A 298 -3.04 -5.87 17.65
N ARG A 299 -4.08 -5.17 18.09
CA ARG A 299 -4.17 -3.72 17.92
C ARG A 299 -3.27 -2.98 18.88
N ALA A 300 -2.73 -1.85 18.46
CA ALA A 300 -2.09 -0.90 19.35
C ALA A 300 -3.12 -0.47 20.43
N SER A 301 -2.65 -0.26 21.65
CA SER A 301 -3.53 0.05 22.80
C SER A 301 -4.66 -0.97 23.01
N GLY A 302 -4.39 -2.26 22.78
CA GLY A 302 -5.39 -3.32 22.85
C GLY A 302 -6.19 -3.37 24.15
N SER A 303 -5.60 -2.96 25.29
CA SER A 303 -6.33 -2.86 26.56
C SER A 303 -7.35 -1.71 26.59
N THR A 304 -7.00 -0.56 26.02
CA THR A 304 -7.92 0.58 25.88
C THR A 304 -9.05 0.21 24.93
N TRP A 305 -8.71 -0.36 23.79
CA TRP A 305 -9.69 -0.79 22.79
C TRP A 305 -10.69 -1.82 23.34
N ARG A 306 -10.26 -2.77 24.18
CA ARG A 306 -11.16 -3.68 24.88
C ARG A 306 -12.12 -2.96 25.85
N LYS A 307 -11.64 -1.92 26.53
CA LYS A 307 -12.44 -1.16 27.51
C LYS A 307 -13.39 -0.16 26.88
N THR A 308 -13.16 0.24 25.66
CA THR A 308 -13.98 1.23 24.94
C THR A 308 -14.83 0.53 23.88
N ALA A 309 -14.21 0.04 22.81
CA ALA A 309 -14.90 -0.52 21.66
C ALA A 309 -15.73 -1.79 22.00
N PHE A 310 -15.19 -2.69 22.84
CA PHE A 310 -15.91 -3.92 23.18
C PHE A 310 -17.07 -3.67 24.13
N GLU A 311 -16.97 -2.68 25.02
CA GLU A 311 -18.05 -2.35 25.97
C GLU A 311 -19.26 -1.70 25.29
N GLU A 312 -19.08 -1.12 24.10
CA GLU A 312 -20.18 -0.55 23.31
C GLU A 312 -20.95 -1.60 22.49
N LEU A 313 -20.39 -2.78 22.28
CA LEU A 313 -21.01 -3.85 21.51
C LEU A 313 -22.02 -4.61 22.39
N GLU A 314 -23.24 -4.79 21.89
CA GLU A 314 -24.27 -5.61 22.55
C GLU A 314 -23.96 -7.11 22.42
N THR A 315 -23.19 -7.51 21.42
CA THR A 315 -22.83 -8.91 21.17
C THR A 315 -21.48 -9.01 20.47
N ILE A 316 -20.61 -9.86 20.98
CA ILE A 316 -19.31 -10.16 20.39
C ILE A 316 -19.26 -11.65 20.06
N VAL A 317 -18.96 -11.97 18.79
CA VAL A 317 -18.84 -13.34 18.29
C VAL A 317 -17.42 -13.55 17.76
N SER A 318 -16.76 -14.60 18.21
CA SER A 318 -15.46 -15.01 17.69
C SER A 318 -15.60 -16.31 16.90
N LEU A 319 -15.09 -16.32 15.66
CA LEU A 319 -14.92 -17.50 14.82
C LEU A 319 -13.42 -17.79 14.81
N ALA A 320 -12.98 -18.77 15.58
CA ALA A 320 -11.56 -19.02 15.79
C ALA A 320 -11.25 -20.53 15.99
N PRO A 321 -10.06 -21.00 15.54
CA PRO A 321 -9.63 -22.36 15.80
C PRO A 321 -9.09 -22.58 17.22
N ASP A 322 -8.82 -21.48 17.94
CA ASP A 322 -8.29 -21.50 19.31
C ASP A 322 -8.88 -20.40 20.19
N MET A 323 -8.62 -20.49 21.48
CA MET A 323 -9.08 -19.51 22.49
C MET A 323 -8.09 -18.36 22.64
N GLY A 324 -8.00 -17.51 21.61
CA GLY A 324 -7.24 -16.26 21.68
C GLY A 324 -7.87 -15.20 22.58
N VAL A 325 -7.17 -14.06 22.78
CA VAL A 325 -7.68 -12.98 23.66
C VAL A 325 -9.05 -12.48 23.22
N THR A 326 -9.28 -12.32 21.91
CA THR A 326 -10.60 -11.90 21.40
C THR A 326 -11.69 -12.91 21.81
N SER A 327 -11.41 -14.21 21.70
CA SER A 327 -12.35 -15.27 22.09
C SER A 327 -12.67 -15.23 23.59
N LEU A 328 -11.69 -14.89 24.44
CA LEU A 328 -11.90 -14.75 25.90
C LEU A 328 -12.83 -13.58 26.28
N PHE A 329 -12.92 -12.58 25.41
CA PHE A 329 -13.81 -11.41 25.59
C PHE A 329 -15.10 -11.49 24.77
N SER A 330 -15.36 -12.60 24.07
CA SER A 330 -16.54 -12.79 23.24
C SER A 330 -17.68 -13.43 24.02
N ASP A 331 -18.92 -13.05 23.70
CA ASP A 331 -20.13 -13.68 24.25
C ASP A 331 -20.37 -15.06 23.64
N TYR A 332 -19.97 -15.23 22.38
CA TYR A 332 -20.07 -16.51 21.66
C TYR A 332 -18.75 -16.83 20.96
N VAL A 333 -18.30 -18.04 21.15
CA VAL A 333 -17.13 -18.58 20.43
C VAL A 333 -17.59 -19.74 19.56
N LEU A 334 -17.45 -19.61 18.26
CA LEU A 334 -17.75 -20.63 17.29
C LEU A 334 -16.46 -21.32 16.86
N PRO A 335 -16.31 -22.64 17.10
CA PRO A 335 -15.10 -23.35 16.74
C PRO A 335 -15.01 -23.50 15.22
N ILE A 336 -13.88 -23.05 14.67
CA ILE A 336 -13.58 -23.11 13.23
C ILE A 336 -12.50 -24.13 12.94
N ALA A 337 -12.68 -24.90 11.88
CA ALA A 337 -11.75 -25.90 11.41
C ALA A 337 -10.38 -25.29 11.11
N HIS A 338 -9.32 -25.93 11.58
CA HIS A 338 -7.93 -25.56 11.30
C HIS A 338 -7.55 -25.87 9.84
N HIS A 339 -6.42 -25.35 9.37
CA HIS A 339 -5.97 -25.50 7.98
C HIS A 339 -5.87 -26.95 7.48
N TYR A 340 -5.57 -27.92 8.35
CA TYR A 340 -5.55 -29.34 7.98
C TYR A 340 -6.92 -30.03 7.98
N GLU A 341 -7.95 -29.32 8.45
CA GLU A 341 -9.30 -29.83 8.67
C GLU A 341 -10.30 -29.28 7.66
N ARG A 342 -9.85 -28.55 6.62
CA ARG A 342 -10.73 -27.90 5.65
C ARG A 342 -10.18 -27.92 4.24
N ASN A 343 -11.07 -27.65 3.29
CA ASN A 343 -10.71 -27.41 1.89
C ASN A 343 -10.68 -25.91 1.61
N ASP A 344 -9.63 -25.41 0.95
CA ASP A 344 -9.48 -24.00 0.66
C ASP A 344 -8.45 -23.79 -0.46
N LEU A 345 -8.30 -22.55 -0.89
CA LEU A 345 -7.23 -22.09 -1.78
C LEU A 345 -6.27 -21.20 -0.99
N MET A 346 -4.99 -21.37 -1.24
CA MET A 346 -3.98 -20.47 -0.70
C MET A 346 -3.28 -19.73 -1.84
N LEU A 347 -3.46 -18.42 -1.87
CA LEU A 347 -2.75 -17.53 -2.76
C LEU A 347 -1.89 -16.60 -1.92
N GLN A 348 -0.61 -16.89 -1.85
CA GLN A 348 0.34 -16.03 -1.16
C GLN A 348 0.69 -14.81 -2.03
N SER A 349 0.56 -13.64 -1.45
CA SER A 349 0.85 -12.37 -2.12
C SER A 349 2.33 -12.19 -2.54
N ARG A 350 3.17 -13.17 -2.29
CA ARG A 350 4.61 -13.10 -2.54
C ARG A 350 5.12 -14.11 -3.56
N VAL A 351 4.26 -15.04 -3.98
CA VAL A 351 4.63 -16.09 -4.94
C VAL A 351 3.57 -16.23 -6.01
N PRO A 352 3.96 -16.37 -7.29
CA PRO A 352 3.02 -16.47 -8.40
C PRO A 352 2.46 -17.90 -8.53
N TYR A 353 2.04 -18.49 -7.42
CA TYR A 353 1.51 -19.85 -7.38
C TYR A 353 0.24 -19.92 -6.55
N LEU A 354 -0.81 -20.50 -7.14
CA LEU A 354 -1.98 -20.92 -6.43
C LEU A 354 -1.71 -22.31 -5.82
N GLN A 355 -1.90 -22.41 -4.52
CA GLN A 355 -1.83 -23.65 -3.77
C GLN A 355 -3.23 -24.07 -3.33
N VAL A 356 -3.40 -25.35 -3.07
CA VAL A 356 -4.64 -25.89 -2.52
C VAL A 356 -4.39 -26.36 -1.09
N LEU A 357 -5.37 -26.11 -0.23
CA LEU A 357 -5.50 -26.79 1.05
C LEU A 357 -6.57 -27.86 0.88
N THR A 358 -6.24 -29.07 1.27
CA THR A 358 -7.19 -30.20 1.29
C THR A 358 -7.35 -30.70 2.70
N GLU A 359 -8.56 -31.09 3.06
CA GLU A 359 -8.86 -31.73 4.33
C GLU A 359 -8.01 -33.00 4.47
N ALA A 360 -7.06 -32.99 5.38
CA ALA A 360 -6.19 -34.09 5.70
C ALA A 360 -6.72 -34.93 6.88
N VAL A 361 -7.45 -34.28 7.78
CA VAL A 361 -8.12 -34.89 8.94
C VAL A 361 -9.47 -34.20 9.12
N SER A 362 -10.45 -34.94 9.61
CA SER A 362 -11.77 -34.36 9.87
C SER A 362 -11.73 -33.36 11.04
N PRO A 363 -12.53 -32.29 10.99
CA PRO A 363 -12.63 -31.31 12.07
C PRO A 363 -12.96 -31.96 13.41
N LEU A 364 -12.40 -31.42 14.49
CA LEU A 364 -12.63 -31.93 15.85
C LEU A 364 -13.96 -31.39 16.41
N GLY A 365 -14.74 -32.27 17.04
CA GLY A 365 -15.95 -31.92 17.77
C GLY A 365 -17.01 -31.28 16.85
N GLU A 366 -17.40 -30.05 17.17
CA GLU A 366 -18.40 -29.29 16.41
C GLU A 366 -17.80 -28.25 15.46
N ALA A 367 -16.46 -28.26 15.29
CA ALA A 367 -15.80 -27.34 14.39
C ALA A 367 -16.23 -27.55 12.93
N VAL A 368 -16.44 -26.44 12.23
CA VAL A 368 -16.77 -26.40 10.80
C VAL A 368 -15.89 -25.37 10.11
N ASP A 369 -15.79 -25.43 8.80
CA ASP A 369 -15.06 -24.38 8.09
C ASP A 369 -15.80 -23.03 8.10
N ASP A 370 -15.10 -21.96 7.78
CA ASP A 370 -15.63 -20.59 7.81
C ASP A 370 -16.84 -20.44 6.88
N TRP A 371 -16.85 -21.11 5.73
CA TRP A 371 -17.96 -21.02 4.78
C TRP A 371 -19.23 -21.64 5.39
N GLU A 372 -19.14 -22.84 5.95
CA GLU A 372 -20.28 -23.52 6.58
C GLU A 372 -20.77 -22.77 7.82
N ALA A 373 -19.89 -22.21 8.66
CA ALA A 373 -20.28 -21.38 9.79
C ALA A 373 -21.14 -20.18 9.35
N ASN A 374 -20.69 -19.48 8.31
CA ASN A 374 -21.43 -18.34 7.74
C ASN A 374 -22.70 -18.78 6.99
N ARG A 375 -22.72 -19.95 6.34
CA ARG A 375 -23.91 -20.51 5.73
C ARG A 375 -25.02 -20.77 6.78
N ARG A 376 -24.67 -21.36 7.93
CA ARG A 376 -25.61 -21.57 9.04
C ARG A 376 -26.14 -20.25 9.58
N LEU A 377 -25.29 -19.24 9.68
CA LEU A 377 -25.70 -17.89 10.08
C LEU A 377 -26.68 -17.28 9.06
N ALA A 378 -26.36 -17.37 7.76
CA ALA A 378 -27.24 -16.88 6.68
C ALA A 378 -28.60 -17.58 6.67
N GLU A 379 -28.62 -18.90 6.92
CA GLU A 379 -29.85 -19.69 7.07
C GLU A 379 -30.68 -19.20 8.26
N ALA A 380 -30.05 -19.01 9.41
CA ALA A 380 -30.71 -18.52 10.62
C ALA A 380 -31.28 -17.11 10.41
N ILE A 381 -30.54 -16.21 9.75
CA ILE A 381 -31.01 -14.86 9.40
C ILE A 381 -32.23 -14.96 8.49
N SER A 382 -32.15 -15.75 7.40
CA SER A 382 -33.26 -15.91 6.46
C SER A 382 -34.52 -16.43 7.12
N ARG A 383 -34.37 -17.45 7.97
CA ARG A 383 -35.47 -18.02 8.74
C ARG A 383 -36.08 -17.01 9.71
N ARG A 384 -35.25 -16.34 10.52
CA ARG A 384 -35.71 -15.34 11.48
C ARG A 384 -36.36 -14.12 10.83
N ALA A 385 -35.84 -13.68 9.68
CA ALA A 385 -36.43 -12.59 8.93
C ALA A 385 -37.85 -12.96 8.43
N LYS A 386 -38.05 -14.18 7.95
CA LYS A 386 -39.37 -14.71 7.55
C LYS A 386 -40.30 -14.80 8.74
N GLU A 387 -39.89 -15.41 9.88
CA GLU A 387 -40.66 -15.54 11.10
C GLU A 387 -41.12 -14.18 11.65
N ARG A 388 -40.25 -13.17 11.58
CA ARG A 388 -40.54 -11.80 12.08
C ARG A 388 -41.22 -10.90 11.06
N GLY A 389 -41.49 -11.38 9.85
CA GLY A 389 -42.09 -10.59 8.78
C GLY A 389 -41.27 -9.38 8.36
N ILE A 390 -39.92 -9.48 8.43
CA ILE A 390 -39.02 -8.39 8.03
C ILE A 390 -39.19 -8.11 6.54
N LYS A 391 -39.54 -6.88 6.21
CA LYS A 391 -39.68 -6.44 4.81
C LYS A 391 -38.32 -6.00 4.28
N PRO A 392 -38.11 -6.12 2.95
CA PRO A 392 -36.92 -5.57 2.32
C PRO A 392 -36.76 -4.07 2.61
N VAL A 393 -35.53 -3.66 2.91
CA VAL A 393 -35.16 -2.27 3.15
C VAL A 393 -34.34 -1.74 2.00
N GLN A 394 -34.40 -0.44 1.79
CA GLN A 394 -33.49 0.24 0.84
C GLN A 394 -32.32 0.81 1.64
N ASP A 395 -31.14 0.58 1.12
CA ASP A 395 -29.88 1.06 1.71
C ASP A 395 -29.11 1.85 0.65
N ALA A 396 -28.44 2.91 1.06
CA ALA A 396 -27.61 3.72 0.19
C ALA A 396 -26.15 3.35 0.40
N VAL A 397 -25.48 2.87 -0.63
CA VAL A 397 -24.05 2.49 -0.59
C VAL A 397 -23.36 3.05 -1.83
N ASP A 398 -22.33 3.83 -1.65
CA ASP A 398 -21.55 4.45 -2.75
C ASP A 398 -22.44 5.18 -3.80
N GLY A 399 -23.44 5.94 -3.33
CA GLY A 399 -24.37 6.64 -4.20
C GLY A 399 -25.36 5.75 -4.96
N ARG A 400 -25.43 4.45 -4.63
CA ARG A 400 -26.38 3.49 -5.21
C ARG A 400 -27.42 3.11 -4.17
N THR A 401 -28.66 2.93 -4.61
CA THR A 401 -29.71 2.35 -3.78
C THR A 401 -29.69 0.84 -3.92
N ILE A 402 -29.41 0.14 -2.82
CA ILE A 402 -29.39 -1.32 -2.77
C ILE A 402 -30.64 -1.78 -1.99
N ARG A 403 -31.38 -2.71 -2.57
CA ARG A 403 -32.49 -3.36 -1.89
C ARG A 403 -31.97 -4.59 -1.15
N ARG A 404 -32.04 -4.55 0.19
CA ARG A 404 -31.67 -5.68 1.05
C ARG A 404 -32.91 -6.45 1.50
N ASP A 405 -32.96 -7.72 1.13
CA ASP A 405 -34.02 -8.66 1.53
C ASP A 405 -33.43 -9.77 2.40
N TYR A 406 -33.48 -9.56 3.69
CA TYR A 406 -32.92 -10.49 4.67
C TYR A 406 -33.60 -11.87 4.66
N THR A 407 -34.79 -12.02 4.09
CA THR A 407 -35.43 -13.33 3.92
C THR A 407 -34.72 -14.22 2.89
N LYS A 408 -33.84 -13.62 2.08
CA LYS A 408 -33.07 -14.25 1.00
C LYS A 408 -31.57 -14.29 1.28
N THR A 409 -31.13 -14.06 2.52
CA THR A 409 -29.70 -14.05 2.85
C THR A 409 -29.02 -15.38 2.49
N LEU A 410 -29.66 -16.51 2.73
CA LEU A 410 -29.13 -17.82 2.37
C LEU A 410 -29.05 -17.98 0.85
N ASP A 411 -30.08 -17.59 0.10
CA ASP A 411 -30.09 -17.70 -1.36
C ASP A 411 -28.94 -16.88 -1.97
N LEU A 412 -28.73 -15.66 -1.48
CA LEU A 412 -27.60 -14.81 -1.88
C LEU A 412 -26.26 -15.45 -1.52
N TYR A 413 -26.11 -15.96 -0.30
CA TYR A 413 -24.87 -16.55 0.18
C TYR A 413 -24.46 -17.80 -0.59
N THR A 414 -25.43 -18.63 -0.94
CA THR A 414 -25.24 -19.86 -1.74
C THR A 414 -25.33 -19.63 -3.25
N MET A 415 -25.53 -18.38 -3.70
CA MET A 415 -25.76 -18.06 -5.11
C MET A 415 -26.93 -18.86 -5.72
N ASP A 416 -28.07 -18.87 -5.03
CA ASP A 416 -29.25 -19.68 -5.36
C ASP A 416 -28.94 -21.19 -5.40
N GLY A 417 -28.13 -21.68 -4.46
CA GLY A 417 -27.77 -23.10 -4.34
C GLY A 417 -26.71 -23.60 -5.30
N ARG A 418 -26.01 -22.70 -6.01
CA ARG A 418 -24.89 -23.07 -6.88
C ARG A 418 -23.59 -23.34 -6.14
N VAL A 419 -23.48 -22.87 -4.92
CA VAL A 419 -22.33 -23.05 -4.04
C VAL A 419 -22.83 -23.68 -2.75
N ASN A 420 -22.38 -24.88 -2.43
CA ASN A 420 -22.92 -25.69 -1.33
C ASN A 420 -21.88 -26.06 -0.27
N ASP A 421 -20.59 -25.94 -0.61
CA ASP A 421 -19.46 -26.20 0.29
C ASP A 421 -18.22 -25.40 -0.11
N SER A 422 -17.16 -25.52 0.65
CA SER A 422 -15.89 -24.83 0.42
C SER A 422 -15.20 -25.24 -0.88
N LYS A 423 -15.42 -26.44 -1.39
CA LYS A 423 -14.88 -26.89 -2.69
C LYS A 423 -15.56 -26.17 -3.84
N ASP A 424 -16.89 -26.02 -3.75
CA ASP A 424 -17.66 -25.24 -4.72
C ASP A 424 -17.20 -23.77 -4.74
N VAL A 425 -16.91 -23.18 -3.56
CA VAL A 425 -16.32 -21.84 -3.43
C VAL A 425 -14.96 -21.77 -4.13
N ALA A 426 -14.08 -22.72 -3.82
CA ALA A 426 -12.75 -22.78 -4.43
C ALA A 426 -12.83 -22.92 -5.96
N GLN A 427 -13.72 -23.77 -6.46
CA GLN A 427 -13.95 -23.92 -7.90
C GLN A 427 -14.50 -22.66 -8.54
N PHE A 428 -15.44 -21.97 -7.86
CA PHE A 428 -15.95 -20.68 -8.33
C PHE A 428 -14.83 -19.64 -8.45
N ILE A 429 -13.97 -19.53 -7.43
CA ILE A 429 -12.82 -18.61 -7.43
C ILE A 429 -11.87 -18.92 -8.59
N ILE A 430 -11.53 -20.19 -8.82
CA ILE A 430 -10.68 -20.62 -9.94
C ILE A 430 -11.30 -20.18 -11.28
N ASN A 431 -12.60 -20.41 -11.45
CA ASN A 431 -13.32 -20.10 -12.69
C ASN A 431 -13.48 -18.59 -12.95
N ALA A 432 -13.67 -17.80 -11.89
CA ALA A 432 -13.88 -16.36 -11.96
C ALA A 432 -12.59 -15.54 -12.02
N SER A 433 -11.44 -16.13 -11.66
CA SER A 433 -10.16 -15.44 -11.61
C SER A 433 -9.45 -15.43 -12.96
N HIS A 434 -8.89 -14.26 -13.33
CA HIS A 434 -7.98 -14.15 -14.45
C HIS A 434 -6.58 -14.62 -14.03
N GLY A 435 -5.87 -15.26 -14.96
CA GLY A 435 -4.50 -15.71 -14.74
C GLY A 435 -4.36 -17.01 -13.92
N ILE A 436 -5.44 -17.51 -13.36
CA ILE A 436 -5.47 -18.87 -12.81
C ILE A 436 -5.79 -19.83 -13.97
N PRO A 437 -4.98 -20.87 -14.22
CA PRO A 437 -5.29 -21.88 -15.21
C PRO A 437 -6.67 -22.49 -14.96
N LYS A 438 -7.44 -22.74 -16.02
CA LYS A 438 -8.75 -23.38 -15.91
C LYS A 438 -8.55 -24.86 -15.54
N ILE A 439 -8.62 -25.14 -14.26
CA ILE A 439 -8.35 -26.42 -13.63
C ILE A 439 -9.49 -26.75 -12.65
N SER A 440 -9.84 -28.00 -12.48
CA SER A 440 -10.77 -28.37 -11.43
C SER A 440 -10.11 -28.36 -10.06
N PHE A 441 -10.90 -28.24 -9.00
CA PHE A 441 -10.39 -28.33 -7.63
C PHE A 441 -9.73 -29.69 -7.39
N GLU A 442 -10.30 -30.77 -7.94
CA GLU A 442 -9.77 -32.13 -7.83
C GLU A 442 -8.42 -32.28 -8.53
N GLU A 443 -8.28 -31.73 -9.75
CA GLU A 443 -6.99 -31.75 -10.45
C GLU A 443 -5.93 -30.90 -9.71
N LEU A 444 -6.34 -29.73 -9.19
CA LEU A 444 -5.46 -28.87 -8.38
C LEU A 444 -5.04 -29.61 -7.11
N SER A 445 -5.96 -30.32 -6.46
CA SER A 445 -5.66 -31.15 -5.25
C SER A 445 -4.64 -32.24 -5.53
N GLN A 446 -4.67 -32.85 -6.71
CA GLN A 446 -3.68 -33.84 -7.12
C GLN A 446 -2.32 -33.22 -7.44
N LYS A 447 -2.29 -32.02 -8.03
CA LYS A 447 -1.05 -31.29 -8.36
C LYS A 447 -0.46 -30.55 -7.17
N GLY A 448 -1.28 -30.17 -6.19
CA GLY A 448 -0.92 -29.38 -5.02
C GLY A 448 -0.71 -27.89 -5.31
N ILE A 449 -0.20 -27.55 -6.50
CA ILE A 449 0.22 -26.20 -6.86
C ILE A 449 0.11 -25.98 -8.38
N VAL A 450 -0.30 -24.78 -8.78
CA VAL A 450 -0.22 -24.33 -10.18
C VAL A 450 0.32 -22.91 -10.25
N LYS A 451 1.09 -22.62 -11.30
CA LYS A 451 1.57 -21.27 -11.56
C LYS A 451 0.43 -20.40 -12.04
N VAL A 452 0.31 -19.20 -11.48
CA VAL A 452 -0.61 -18.19 -11.95
C VAL A 452 0.01 -17.53 -13.19
N GLU A 453 -0.68 -17.60 -14.33
CA GLU A 453 -0.25 -17.01 -15.58
C GLU A 453 -0.85 -15.61 -15.73
N GLY A 454 -0.06 -14.68 -16.26
CA GLY A 454 -0.54 -13.35 -16.60
C GLY A 454 -1.15 -12.64 -15.41
N VAL A 455 -0.34 -12.26 -14.47
CA VAL A 455 -0.80 -11.39 -13.38
C VAL A 455 -1.32 -10.11 -14.02
N ASP A 456 -2.64 -9.94 -13.99
CA ASP A 456 -3.31 -8.75 -14.51
C ASP A 456 -3.11 -7.60 -13.53
N ASN A 457 -1.87 -7.16 -13.40
CA ASN A 457 -1.73 -5.79 -13.01
C ASN A 457 -1.62 -4.95 -14.28
N THR A 458 -2.05 -3.72 -14.20
CA THR A 458 -2.17 -2.79 -15.34
C THR A 458 -0.85 -2.49 -16.05
N MET A 459 0.24 -3.10 -15.64
CA MET A 459 1.60 -2.87 -16.11
C MET A 459 2.14 -4.00 -17.00
N TRP A 460 1.41 -5.12 -17.14
CA TRP A 460 1.80 -6.25 -17.97
C TRP A 460 1.03 -6.32 -19.27
N ASP A 461 1.72 -6.53 -20.36
CA ASP A 461 1.15 -7.17 -21.56
C ASP A 461 1.22 -8.68 -21.39
N LYS A 462 0.16 -9.38 -21.78
CA LYS A 462 0.05 -10.84 -21.65
C LYS A 462 1.21 -11.61 -22.26
N ASP A 463 1.94 -10.99 -23.18
CA ASP A 463 2.95 -11.63 -24.01
C ASP A 463 4.40 -11.40 -23.55
N GLU A 464 4.64 -10.67 -22.45
CA GLU A 464 5.97 -10.10 -22.24
C GLU A 464 6.86 -10.76 -21.19
N SER A 465 6.37 -11.40 -20.17
CA SER A 465 7.26 -12.10 -19.23
C SER A 465 6.50 -12.99 -18.26
N PRO A 466 7.02 -14.18 -17.94
CA PRO A 466 6.48 -15.02 -16.86
C PRO A 466 6.83 -14.50 -15.46
N TYR A 467 7.61 -13.43 -15.34
CA TYR A 467 8.05 -12.87 -14.07
C TYR A 467 7.21 -11.66 -13.69
N HIS A 468 6.76 -11.65 -12.44
CA HIS A 468 6.01 -10.53 -11.89
C HIS A 468 6.95 -9.36 -11.61
N ASN A 469 6.94 -8.37 -12.50
CA ASN A 469 7.64 -7.11 -12.29
C ASN A 469 6.73 -5.96 -12.71
N GLU A 470 6.26 -5.21 -11.73
CA GLU A 470 5.23 -4.19 -11.90
C GLU A 470 5.62 -3.01 -12.79
N ILE A 471 6.91 -2.84 -13.05
CA ILE A 471 7.44 -1.62 -13.66
C ILE A 471 8.14 -1.89 -15.02
N VAL A 472 8.03 -3.10 -15.54
CA VAL A 472 8.67 -3.51 -16.80
C VAL A 472 8.32 -2.57 -17.97
N LYS A 473 7.05 -2.19 -18.13
CA LYS A 473 6.63 -1.30 -19.21
C LYS A 473 7.27 0.09 -19.14
N SER A 474 7.39 0.63 -17.94
CA SER A 474 7.99 1.94 -17.74
C SER A 474 9.49 1.92 -18.02
N VAL A 475 10.19 0.84 -17.65
CA VAL A 475 11.62 0.73 -17.89
C VAL A 475 11.94 0.29 -19.32
N GLN A 476 11.25 -0.72 -19.85
CA GLN A 476 11.56 -1.28 -21.18
C GLN A 476 10.90 -0.50 -22.32
N LYS A 477 9.62 -0.11 -22.18
CA LYS A 477 8.87 0.63 -23.20
C LYS A 477 8.85 2.13 -22.98
N LYS A 478 9.55 2.62 -21.96
CA LYS A 478 9.64 4.05 -21.62
C LYS A 478 8.29 4.71 -21.38
N LEU A 479 7.29 3.96 -20.93
CA LEU A 479 5.97 4.53 -20.63
C LEU A 479 5.98 5.22 -19.28
N PRO A 480 5.30 6.38 -19.14
CA PRO A 480 5.22 7.08 -17.87
C PRO A 480 4.64 6.20 -16.76
N TYR A 481 5.15 6.36 -15.54
CA TYR A 481 4.64 5.74 -14.33
C TYR A 481 3.29 6.32 -13.92
N GLU A 482 2.55 5.61 -13.09
CA GLU A 482 1.25 6.07 -12.56
C GLU A 482 1.42 7.02 -11.35
N THR A 483 2.39 7.89 -11.43
CA THR A 483 2.66 8.96 -10.49
C THR A 483 2.32 10.32 -11.10
N PHE A 484 2.22 11.38 -10.31
CA PHE A 484 2.00 12.73 -10.82
C PHE A 484 3.13 13.18 -11.75
N THR A 485 4.37 12.87 -11.40
CA THR A 485 5.56 13.19 -12.20
C THR A 485 5.72 12.32 -13.45
N GLY A 486 4.95 11.24 -13.58
CA GLY A 486 5.13 10.24 -14.64
C GLY A 486 6.42 9.43 -14.51
N ARG A 487 7.14 9.55 -13.39
CA ARG A 487 8.40 8.85 -13.10
C ARG A 487 8.36 8.16 -11.75
N GLN A 488 9.38 7.42 -11.39
CA GLN A 488 9.59 7.00 -10.00
C GLN A 488 9.75 8.27 -9.17
N GLN A 489 8.78 8.54 -8.32
CA GLN A 489 8.67 9.80 -7.61
C GLN A 489 9.25 9.68 -6.21
N PHE A 490 10.32 10.43 -5.93
CA PHE A 490 10.99 10.48 -4.63
C PHE A 490 10.77 11.79 -3.90
N TYR A 491 10.39 12.84 -4.61
CA TYR A 491 10.02 14.13 -4.02
C TYR A 491 8.50 14.29 -4.01
N ILE A 492 7.94 14.65 -2.86
CA ILE A 492 6.51 14.87 -2.68
C ILE A 492 6.32 16.31 -2.23
N ASP A 493 5.80 17.15 -3.12
CA ASP A 493 5.58 18.58 -2.91
C ASP A 493 4.18 18.93 -2.38
N HIS A 494 3.55 17.98 -1.71
CA HIS A 494 2.29 18.22 -1.03
C HIS A 494 2.52 19.04 0.25
N GLU A 495 1.63 19.99 0.55
CA GLU A 495 1.73 20.91 1.69
C GLU A 495 2.07 20.21 3.02
N TRP A 496 1.48 19.04 3.27
CA TRP A 496 1.73 18.28 4.49
C TRP A 496 3.12 17.66 4.52
N PHE A 497 3.63 17.16 3.40
CA PHE A 497 4.99 16.61 3.32
C PHE A 497 6.04 17.71 3.46
N ILE A 498 5.74 18.92 2.94
CA ILE A 498 6.58 20.09 3.14
C ILE A 498 6.58 20.51 4.62
N GLU A 499 5.39 20.60 5.24
CA GLU A 499 5.21 20.98 6.64
C GLU A 499 5.91 20.00 7.58
N PHE A 500 5.81 18.70 7.32
CA PHE A 500 6.45 17.65 8.12
C PHE A 500 7.93 17.42 7.81
N GLY A 501 8.49 18.03 6.79
CA GLY A 501 9.86 17.79 6.35
C GLY A 501 10.06 16.37 5.79
N GLU A 502 9.05 15.84 5.09
CA GLU A 502 9.04 14.51 4.49
C GLU A 502 8.94 14.54 2.96
N THR A 503 9.30 15.65 2.36
CA THR A 503 9.35 15.79 0.89
C THR A 503 10.23 14.74 0.24
N LEU A 504 11.37 14.43 0.87
CA LEU A 504 12.29 13.35 0.49
C LEU A 504 12.17 12.17 1.46
N PRO A 505 12.64 10.95 1.08
CA PRO A 505 12.93 9.90 2.05
C PRO A 505 13.88 10.41 3.12
N THR A 506 13.52 10.22 4.37
CA THR A 506 14.27 10.68 5.54
C THR A 506 14.08 9.69 6.69
N PHE A 507 14.68 9.97 7.84
CA PHE A 507 14.44 9.24 9.08
C PHE A 507 13.70 10.13 10.07
N LYS A 508 12.68 9.56 10.69
CA LYS A 508 12.05 10.11 11.89
C LYS A 508 11.95 9.04 12.94
N GLU A 509 12.20 9.42 14.16
CA GLU A 509 12.15 8.50 15.30
C GLU A 509 10.72 8.02 15.53
N PRO A 510 10.48 6.71 15.51
CA PRO A 510 9.16 6.18 15.83
C PRO A 510 8.91 6.23 17.34
N LEU A 511 7.66 6.41 17.73
CA LEU A 511 7.25 6.46 19.15
C LEU A 511 7.60 5.19 19.92
N GLU A 512 7.66 4.08 19.24
CA GLU A 512 7.86 2.75 19.82
C GLU A 512 9.27 2.54 20.40
N ILE A 513 10.18 3.49 20.17
CA ILE A 513 11.54 3.41 20.73
C ILE A 513 11.62 3.93 22.18
N GLU A 514 10.66 4.74 22.60
CA GLU A 514 10.64 5.32 23.96
C GLU A 514 10.09 4.38 25.04
N GLY A 515 9.87 3.11 24.75
CA GLY A 515 9.33 2.11 25.67
C GLY A 515 10.36 1.30 26.44
#